data_ed2fbc82d7987025a36f714e1fed4d4d
#
_entry.id   ed2fbc82d7987025a36f714e1fed4d4d
#
_cell.length_a   1.000
_cell.length_b   1.000
_cell.length_c   1.000
_cell.angle_alpha   90.00
_cell.angle_beta   90.00
_cell.angle_gamma   90.00
#
_symmetry.space_group_name_H-M   'P 1'
#
loop_
_entity.id
_entity.type
_entity.pdbx_description
1 polymer ?
#
loop_
_entity_poly.entity_id
_entity_poly.type
_entity_poly.pdbx_seq_one_letter_code
_entity_poly.pdbx_strand_id
1 'polypeptide(L)'
;IAYIGLKGANIIQFTSDNTNILSINNQPFVADATYNGIFSVVTSGGIVPALVNFTNPATQLALIGLVLLVILLIKNVRGAVLISIVATTLIGIPFGVVDISNVSLSSQGWKTAFSELGITFGAAFGSNGMQSLFSDPSRIPLVLMTIFAFSLSDTFDTIGTFIGTGRRSGIFSEEDQKALETSTGFKSKMDKALFADAIATSIGAVFGTSNTTTYVESAAGIGAGGRTGLTSVVTALLFLACILIAPIAGIVPSAATSPVLIIVGVMMMSSFTKINWENLEEAIPAFFSSVFMGLGYSISYGIAAGFIFYCIVKICKGQFKEVHPILKVSTLLFLLNFVVLAIIQ
;
A
#
# COMPACT_ATOMS: atom_id res chain seq x y z
N ILE A 1 0.23 -1.90 6.27
CA ILE A 1 -0.05 -0.47 6.48
C ILE A 1 0.77 0.07 7.66
N ALA A 2 0.66 -0.49 8.89
CA ALA A 2 1.48 -0.05 10.02
C ALA A 2 2.98 -0.08 9.71
N TYR A 3 3.46 -1.11 9.02
CA TYR A 3 4.85 -1.22 8.59
C TYR A 3 5.26 -0.11 7.60
N ILE A 4 4.38 0.25 6.67
CA ILE A 4 4.59 1.40 5.76
C ILE A 4 4.72 2.69 6.56
N GLY A 5 3.86 2.88 7.57
CA GLY A 5 3.93 4.02 8.49
C GLY A 5 5.24 4.04 9.28
N LEU A 6 5.68 2.92 9.84
CA LEU A 6 6.96 2.82 10.56
C LEU A 6 8.17 3.15 9.68
N LYS A 7 8.16 2.67 8.42
CA LYS A 7 9.19 3.00 7.42
C LYS A 7 9.14 4.48 7.03
N GLY A 8 7.96 5.03 6.73
CA GLY A 8 7.78 6.44 6.37
C GLY A 8 8.12 7.41 7.50
N ALA A 9 7.90 7.00 8.77
CA ALA A 9 8.33 7.73 9.96
C ALA A 9 9.84 7.63 10.22
N ASN A 10 10.55 6.83 9.43
CA ASN A 10 11.98 6.53 9.61
C ASN A 10 12.31 6.00 11.02
N ILE A 11 11.42 5.16 11.59
CA ILE A 11 11.61 4.54 12.91
C ILE A 11 12.38 3.23 12.80
N ILE A 12 12.22 2.52 11.68
CA ILE A 12 12.89 1.25 11.41
C ILE A 12 13.91 1.41 10.29
N GLN A 13 15.00 0.70 10.42
CA GLN A 13 16.06 0.56 9.41
C GLN A 13 16.42 -0.92 9.27
N PHE A 14 17.11 -1.26 8.20
CA PHE A 14 17.76 -2.56 8.09
C PHE A 14 19.22 -2.39 8.47
N THR A 15 19.68 -3.18 9.45
CA THR A 15 21.09 -3.26 9.81
C THR A 15 21.68 -4.54 9.28
N SER A 16 22.95 -4.49 8.93
CA SER A 16 23.71 -5.68 8.60
C SER A 16 24.46 -6.15 9.86
N ASP A 17 24.18 -7.37 10.27
CA ASP A 17 25.00 -8.04 11.28
C ASP A 17 26.07 -8.87 10.54
N ASN A 18 27.29 -8.34 10.52
CA ASN A 18 28.46 -8.95 9.82
C ASN A 18 28.23 -9.29 8.34
N THR A 19 27.55 -8.44 7.60
CA THR A 19 27.32 -8.65 6.18
C THR A 19 28.38 -7.98 5.32
N ASN A 20 28.87 -8.68 4.32
CA ASN A 20 29.73 -8.12 3.29
C ASN A 20 28.87 -7.60 2.12
N ILE A 21 29.24 -6.46 1.57
CA ILE A 21 28.65 -6.00 0.32
C ILE A 21 29.16 -6.89 -0.81
N LEU A 22 28.25 -7.51 -1.54
CA LEU A 22 28.57 -8.39 -2.66
C LEU A 22 28.63 -7.63 -3.97
N SER A 23 27.66 -6.76 -4.21
CA SER A 23 27.60 -5.96 -5.44
C SER A 23 26.88 -4.63 -5.22
N ILE A 24 27.21 -3.66 -6.08
CA ILE A 24 26.52 -2.37 -6.18
C ILE A 24 26.11 -2.18 -7.64
N ASN A 25 24.82 -1.94 -7.90
CA ASN A 25 24.23 -1.85 -9.24
C ASN A 25 24.59 -3.05 -10.13
N ASN A 26 24.51 -4.26 -9.59
CA ASN A 26 24.86 -5.53 -10.24
C ASN A 26 26.33 -5.66 -10.67
N GLN A 27 27.21 -4.77 -10.19
CA GLN A 27 28.67 -4.88 -10.37
C GLN A 27 29.30 -5.38 -9.06
N PRO A 28 30.32 -6.24 -9.09
CA PRO A 28 31.03 -6.67 -7.90
C PRO A 28 31.51 -5.48 -7.07
N PHE A 29 31.40 -5.58 -5.75
CA PHE A 29 31.82 -4.50 -4.85
C PHE A 29 33.35 -4.31 -4.90
N VAL A 30 33.78 -3.07 -5.03
CA VAL A 30 35.21 -2.67 -4.97
C VAL A 30 35.35 -1.70 -3.78
N ALA A 31 36.14 -2.08 -2.79
CA ALA A 31 36.21 -1.37 -1.50
C ALA A 31 36.66 0.10 -1.60
N ASP A 32 37.54 0.40 -2.55
CA ASP A 32 38.12 1.75 -2.71
C ASP A 32 37.44 2.59 -3.83
N ALA A 33 36.34 2.08 -4.40
CA ALA A 33 35.61 2.80 -5.43
C ALA A 33 34.67 3.86 -4.82
N THR A 34 34.60 5.03 -5.47
CA THR A 34 33.64 6.08 -5.09
C THR A 34 32.33 5.87 -5.83
N TYR A 35 31.25 5.68 -5.09
CA TYR A 35 29.91 5.49 -5.62
C TYR A 35 29.09 6.78 -5.39
N ASN A 36 28.61 7.40 -6.46
CA ASN A 36 27.83 8.63 -6.41
C ASN A 36 26.40 8.38 -6.89
N GLY A 37 25.41 8.97 -6.24
CA GLY A 37 23.99 8.86 -6.59
C GLY A 37 23.23 7.77 -5.84
N ILE A 38 22.07 7.39 -6.37
CA ILE A 38 21.23 6.30 -5.82
C ILE A 38 21.69 4.98 -6.45
N PHE A 39 21.99 3.99 -5.62
CA PHE A 39 22.44 2.69 -6.09
C PHE A 39 21.77 1.55 -5.32
N SER A 40 21.66 0.41 -6.00
CA SER A 40 21.20 -0.84 -5.42
C SER A 40 22.38 -1.60 -4.82
N VAL A 41 22.28 -2.04 -3.57
CA VAL A 41 23.31 -2.80 -2.87
C VAL A 41 22.82 -4.20 -2.60
N VAL A 42 23.61 -5.20 -3.01
CA VAL A 42 23.39 -6.60 -2.64
C VAL A 42 24.39 -6.98 -1.57
N THR A 43 23.88 -7.50 -0.47
CA THR A 43 24.71 -7.97 0.67
C THR A 43 24.58 -9.47 0.87
N SER A 44 25.60 -10.09 1.46
CA SER A 44 25.49 -11.47 1.97
C SER A 44 24.48 -11.49 3.13
N GLY A 45 23.56 -12.42 3.18
CA GLY A 45 22.43 -12.49 4.13
C GLY A 45 22.71 -11.93 5.55
N GLY A 46 21.70 -11.90 6.40
CA GLY A 46 21.85 -11.39 7.77
C GLY A 46 21.37 -9.94 7.98
N ILE A 47 20.63 -9.36 7.02
CA ILE A 47 19.97 -8.07 7.23
C ILE A 47 18.79 -8.27 8.18
N VAL A 48 18.81 -7.57 9.31
CA VAL A 48 17.74 -7.62 10.30
C VAL A 48 17.08 -6.25 10.45
N PRO A 49 15.75 -6.19 10.65
CA PRO A 49 15.08 -4.95 11.02
C PRO A 49 15.60 -4.47 12.38
N ALA A 50 15.97 -3.21 12.48
CA ALA A 50 16.40 -2.58 13.71
C ALA A 50 15.74 -1.22 13.90
N LEU A 51 15.74 -0.72 15.11
CA LEU A 51 15.36 0.66 15.37
C LEU A 51 16.48 1.60 14.94
N VAL A 52 16.10 2.76 14.44
CA VAL A 52 17.07 3.83 14.11
C VAL A 52 17.64 4.48 15.39
N ASN A 53 18.77 5.13 15.24
CA ASN A 53 19.25 6.05 16.28
C ASN A 53 18.41 7.33 16.21
N PHE A 54 17.50 7.56 17.11
CA PHE A 54 16.54 8.68 17.14
C PHE A 54 17.17 10.09 17.14
N THR A 55 18.30 10.26 16.48
CA THR A 55 19.01 11.54 16.32
C THR A 55 18.49 12.35 15.13
N ASN A 56 17.81 11.70 14.18
CA ASN A 56 17.28 12.37 13.00
C ASN A 56 16.05 13.23 13.38
N PRO A 57 16.06 14.56 13.07
CA PRO A 57 14.93 15.44 13.36
C PRO A 57 13.60 14.98 12.78
N ALA A 58 13.60 14.35 11.58
CA ALA A 58 12.37 13.82 10.97
C ALA A 58 11.79 12.67 11.78
N THR A 59 12.63 11.78 12.32
CA THR A 59 12.20 10.68 13.20
C THR A 59 11.63 11.21 14.52
N GLN A 60 12.30 12.20 15.12
CA GLN A 60 11.82 12.85 16.35
C GLN A 60 10.47 13.52 16.11
N LEU A 61 10.32 14.23 14.99
CA LEU A 61 9.07 14.87 14.60
C LEU A 61 7.95 13.83 14.40
N ALA A 62 8.24 12.71 13.76
CA ALA A 62 7.27 11.64 13.57
C ALA A 62 6.81 11.01 14.89
N LEU A 63 7.72 10.83 15.87
CA LEU A 63 7.36 10.38 17.22
C LEU A 63 6.47 11.39 17.96
N ILE A 64 6.79 12.67 17.87
CA ILE A 64 5.95 13.74 18.43
C ILE A 64 4.56 13.70 17.81
N GLY A 65 4.47 13.58 16.47
CA GLY A 65 3.23 13.45 15.74
C GLY A 65 2.42 12.22 16.14
N LEU A 66 3.10 11.09 16.36
CA LEU A 66 2.45 9.84 16.81
C LEU A 66 1.86 10.01 18.20
N VAL A 67 2.60 10.55 19.15
CA VAL A 67 2.12 10.80 20.52
C VAL A 67 0.95 11.76 20.50
N LEU A 68 1.05 12.86 19.74
CA LEU A 68 -0.02 13.84 19.62
C LEU A 68 -1.29 13.20 19.06
N LEU A 69 -1.17 12.40 17.99
CA LEU A 69 -2.29 11.70 17.37
C LEU A 69 -2.95 10.74 18.35
N VAL A 70 -2.17 9.94 19.09
CA VAL A 70 -2.69 9.01 20.10
C VAL A 70 -3.46 9.76 21.18
N ILE A 71 -2.94 10.87 21.70
CA ILE A 71 -3.60 11.68 22.72
C ILE A 71 -4.95 12.21 22.20
N LEU A 72 -4.96 12.76 20.98
CA LEU A 72 -6.18 13.31 20.37
C LEU A 72 -7.25 12.23 20.13
N LEU A 73 -6.84 11.04 19.70
CA LEU A 73 -7.76 9.92 19.47
C LEU A 73 -8.34 9.39 20.78
N ILE A 74 -7.52 9.19 21.82
CA ILE A 74 -7.99 8.74 23.13
C ILE A 74 -8.97 9.74 23.74
N LYS A 75 -8.72 11.04 23.54
CA LYS A 75 -9.63 12.10 23.98
C LYS A 75 -10.86 12.28 23.09
N ASN A 76 -11.02 11.45 22.05
CA ASN A 76 -12.13 11.52 21.10
C ASN A 76 -12.31 12.91 20.45
N VAL A 77 -11.21 13.60 20.17
CA VAL A 77 -11.24 14.91 19.51
C VAL A 77 -11.68 14.74 18.05
N ARG A 78 -12.72 15.47 17.65
CA ARG A 78 -13.20 15.47 16.27
C ARG A 78 -12.11 16.05 15.36
N GLY A 79 -11.77 15.33 14.28
CA GLY A 79 -10.70 15.74 13.36
C GLY A 79 -9.28 15.50 13.88
N ALA A 80 -9.08 14.62 14.87
CA ALA A 80 -7.79 14.30 15.48
C ALA A 80 -6.67 14.07 14.45
N VAL A 81 -6.95 13.36 13.37
CA VAL A 81 -6.00 13.06 12.29
C VAL A 81 -5.52 14.35 11.61
N LEU A 82 -6.46 15.19 11.17
CA LEU A 82 -6.13 16.44 10.49
C LEU A 82 -5.36 17.39 11.42
N ILE A 83 -5.84 17.53 12.66
CA ILE A 83 -5.19 18.37 13.69
C ILE A 83 -3.76 17.89 13.94
N SER A 84 -3.56 16.56 14.04
CA SER A 84 -2.23 15.99 14.24
C SER A 84 -1.31 16.27 13.07
N ILE A 85 -1.75 16.07 11.82
CA ILE A 85 -0.95 16.35 10.62
C ILE A 85 -0.55 17.84 10.57
N VAL A 86 -1.51 18.74 10.73
CA VAL A 86 -1.26 20.19 10.69
C VAL A 86 -0.30 20.62 11.82
N ALA A 87 -0.58 20.18 13.05
CA ALA A 87 0.27 20.53 14.19
C ALA A 87 1.70 19.98 14.04
N THR A 88 1.84 18.72 13.60
CA THR A 88 3.15 18.10 13.37
C THR A 88 3.91 18.83 12.25
N THR A 89 3.23 19.21 11.17
CA THR A 89 3.83 20.00 10.08
C THR A 89 4.33 21.35 10.59
N LEU A 90 3.54 22.07 11.40
CA LEU A 90 3.94 23.34 12.00
C LEU A 90 5.14 23.19 12.94
N ILE A 91 5.15 22.14 13.78
CA ILE A 91 6.29 21.80 14.63
C ILE A 91 7.52 21.45 13.79
N GLY A 92 7.34 20.87 12.61
CA GLY A 92 8.42 20.53 11.68
C GLY A 92 9.20 21.73 11.14
N ILE A 93 8.63 22.94 11.18
CA ILE A 93 9.30 24.17 10.73
C ILE A 93 10.54 24.48 11.59
N PRO A 94 10.43 24.63 12.93
CA PRO A 94 11.58 24.88 13.78
C PRO A 94 12.55 23.69 13.86
N PHE A 95 12.09 22.46 13.56
CA PHE A 95 12.96 21.28 13.47
C PHE A 95 13.78 21.23 12.17
N GLY A 96 13.56 22.16 11.23
CA GLY A 96 14.23 22.18 9.93
C GLY A 96 13.81 21.03 9.01
N VAL A 97 12.71 20.33 9.31
CA VAL A 97 12.16 19.23 8.50
C VAL A 97 11.23 19.77 7.42
N VAL A 98 10.61 20.92 7.68
CA VAL A 98 9.68 21.58 6.75
C VAL A 98 10.33 22.87 6.25
N ASP A 99 10.60 22.92 4.95
CA ASP A 99 11.11 24.11 4.28
C ASP A 99 9.97 24.89 3.62
N ILE A 100 9.67 26.07 4.16
CA ILE A 100 8.61 26.94 3.65
C ILE A 100 9.13 27.80 2.49
N SER A 101 10.46 27.99 2.35
CA SER A 101 11.05 28.90 1.40
C SER A 101 10.81 28.49 -0.07
N ASN A 102 10.60 27.21 -0.30
CA ASN A 102 10.36 26.63 -1.62
C ASN A 102 8.88 26.57 -2.05
N VAL A 103 7.97 27.10 -1.22
CA VAL A 103 6.55 27.14 -1.53
C VAL A 103 6.26 28.26 -2.52
N SER A 104 6.33 27.97 -3.79
CA SER A 104 5.87 28.90 -4.80
C SER A 104 4.34 28.83 -4.96
N LEU A 105 3.63 29.64 -4.17
CA LEU A 105 2.23 29.98 -4.40
C LEU A 105 2.07 30.86 -5.68
N SER A 106 3.09 30.89 -6.53
CA SER A 106 3.09 31.67 -7.75
C SER A 106 2.18 31.04 -8.81
N SER A 107 1.64 31.84 -9.67
CA SER A 107 0.89 31.39 -10.86
C SER A 107 1.66 30.39 -11.74
N GLN A 108 2.98 30.33 -11.59
CA GLN A 108 3.88 29.40 -12.25
C GLN A 108 3.65 27.95 -11.77
N GLY A 109 3.48 27.71 -10.46
CA GLY A 109 3.23 26.37 -9.91
C GLY A 109 1.92 25.76 -10.42
N TRP A 110 0.88 26.57 -10.59
CA TRP A 110 -0.39 26.13 -11.18
C TRP A 110 -0.27 25.78 -12.65
N LYS A 111 0.42 26.60 -13.44
CA LYS A 111 0.66 26.35 -14.87
C LYS A 111 1.44 25.06 -15.05
N THR A 112 2.44 24.80 -14.24
CA THR A 112 3.21 23.56 -14.28
C THR A 112 2.33 22.35 -13.98
N ALA A 113 1.54 22.38 -12.90
CA ALA A 113 0.65 21.30 -12.51
C ALA A 113 -0.38 20.95 -13.61
N PHE A 114 -1.00 21.97 -14.23
CA PHE A 114 -1.92 21.74 -15.34
C PHE A 114 -1.21 21.26 -16.62
N SER A 115 0.01 21.72 -16.88
CA SER A 115 0.82 21.23 -17.99
C SER A 115 1.20 19.77 -17.81
N GLU A 116 1.61 19.36 -16.61
CA GLU A 116 1.93 17.99 -16.27
C GLU A 116 0.71 17.07 -16.37
N LEU A 117 -0.47 17.53 -15.93
CA LEU A 117 -1.72 16.79 -16.13
C LEU A 117 -2.00 16.59 -17.64
N GLY A 118 -1.71 17.58 -18.48
CA GLY A 118 -1.85 17.46 -19.92
C GLY A 118 -0.92 16.42 -20.55
N ILE A 119 0.26 16.18 -19.94
CA ILE A 119 1.21 15.15 -20.38
C ILE A 119 0.73 13.76 -19.96
N THR A 120 0.20 13.63 -18.75
CA THR A 120 -0.22 12.33 -18.20
C THR A 120 -1.60 11.89 -18.68
N PHE A 121 -2.51 12.84 -18.98
CA PHE A 121 -3.85 12.54 -19.45
C PHE A 121 -3.83 11.80 -20.79
N GLY A 122 -4.38 10.62 -20.80
CA GLY A 122 -4.42 9.77 -22.00
C GLY A 122 -3.07 9.16 -22.41
N ALA A 123 -2.00 9.38 -21.64
CA ALA A 123 -0.66 8.84 -21.96
C ALA A 123 -0.65 7.31 -22.11
N ALA A 124 -1.54 6.61 -21.41
CA ALA A 124 -1.72 5.17 -21.55
C ALA A 124 -2.09 4.73 -22.98
N PHE A 125 -2.72 5.59 -23.77
CA PHE A 125 -3.13 5.33 -25.16
C PHE A 125 -2.14 5.90 -26.18
N GLY A 126 -1.10 6.60 -25.73
CA GLY A 126 -0.04 7.13 -26.58
C GLY A 126 0.92 6.05 -27.08
N SER A 127 1.81 6.44 -27.98
CA SER A 127 2.83 5.52 -28.56
C SER A 127 3.73 4.86 -27.52
N ASN A 128 4.00 5.55 -26.41
CA ASN A 128 4.79 5.05 -25.28
C ASN A 128 3.94 4.42 -24.17
N GLY A 129 2.62 4.29 -24.39
CA GLY A 129 1.66 3.71 -23.44
C GLY A 129 1.54 2.20 -23.55
N MET A 130 0.30 1.69 -23.44
CA MET A 130 0.00 0.24 -23.46
C MET A 130 0.55 -0.48 -24.69
N GLN A 131 0.58 0.18 -25.84
CA GLN A 131 1.10 -0.43 -27.06
C GLN A 131 2.60 -0.77 -26.95
N SER A 132 3.38 0.05 -26.26
CA SER A 132 4.81 -0.18 -26.06
C SER A 132 5.12 -1.39 -25.18
N LEU A 133 4.21 -1.77 -24.26
CA LEU A 133 4.37 -2.94 -23.40
C LEU A 133 4.39 -4.26 -24.20
N PHE A 134 3.69 -4.30 -25.33
CA PHE A 134 3.56 -5.48 -26.18
C PHE A 134 4.40 -5.41 -27.46
N SER A 135 5.24 -4.39 -27.59
CA SER A 135 6.12 -4.21 -28.79
C SER A 135 7.25 -5.22 -28.89
N ASP A 136 7.72 -5.73 -27.75
CA ASP A 136 8.79 -6.74 -27.67
C ASP A 136 8.22 -8.10 -27.26
N PRO A 137 8.16 -9.09 -28.17
CA PRO A 137 7.62 -10.42 -27.86
C PRO A 137 8.34 -11.15 -26.72
N SER A 138 9.63 -10.86 -26.50
CA SER A 138 10.43 -11.50 -25.45
C SER A 138 9.97 -11.06 -24.05
N ARG A 139 9.37 -9.87 -23.93
CA ARG A 139 8.88 -9.30 -22.67
C ARG A 139 7.42 -9.60 -22.36
N ILE A 140 6.67 -10.13 -23.33
CA ILE A 140 5.23 -10.40 -23.15
C ILE A 140 4.95 -11.26 -21.92
N PRO A 141 5.67 -12.38 -21.64
CA PRO A 141 5.42 -13.16 -20.43
C PRO A 141 5.58 -12.35 -19.14
N LEU A 142 6.64 -11.52 -19.07
CA LEU A 142 6.88 -10.65 -17.92
C LEU A 142 5.77 -9.60 -17.75
N VAL A 143 5.35 -8.97 -18.85
CA VAL A 143 4.25 -7.98 -18.85
C VAL A 143 2.95 -8.60 -18.37
N LEU A 144 2.58 -9.77 -18.89
CA LEU A 144 1.37 -10.47 -18.46
C LEU A 144 1.40 -10.86 -16.98
N MET A 145 2.54 -11.37 -16.50
CA MET A 145 2.72 -11.69 -15.07
C MET A 145 2.66 -10.45 -14.19
N THR A 146 3.22 -9.34 -14.65
CA THR A 146 3.16 -8.06 -13.93
C THR A 146 1.73 -7.55 -13.84
N ILE A 147 0.98 -7.55 -14.94
CA ILE A 147 -0.45 -7.16 -14.97
C ILE A 147 -1.25 -8.06 -14.01
N PHE A 148 -1.02 -9.38 -14.03
CA PHE A 148 -1.68 -10.32 -13.13
C PHE A 148 -1.35 -10.01 -11.66
N ALA A 149 -0.08 -9.82 -11.32
CA ALA A 149 0.34 -9.53 -9.96
C ALA A 149 -0.25 -8.22 -9.43
N PHE A 150 -0.25 -7.16 -10.24
CA PHE A 150 -0.87 -5.88 -9.87
C PHE A 150 -2.38 -5.98 -9.74
N SER A 151 -3.07 -6.67 -10.67
CA SER A 151 -4.52 -6.86 -10.62
C SER A 151 -4.96 -7.63 -9.37
N LEU A 152 -4.25 -8.69 -9.02
CA LEU A 152 -4.53 -9.42 -7.78
C LEU A 152 -4.23 -8.57 -6.55
N SER A 153 -3.11 -7.86 -6.55
CA SER A 153 -2.76 -6.96 -5.44
C SER A 153 -3.85 -5.93 -5.20
N ASP A 154 -4.31 -5.26 -6.24
CA ASP A 154 -5.38 -4.26 -6.19
C ASP A 154 -6.69 -4.86 -5.67
N THR A 155 -7.12 -6.00 -6.24
CA THR A 155 -8.34 -6.70 -5.83
C THR A 155 -8.30 -7.11 -4.35
N PHE A 156 -7.20 -7.69 -3.87
CA PHE A 156 -7.11 -8.13 -2.48
C PHE A 156 -6.91 -6.99 -1.50
N ASP A 157 -6.26 -5.91 -1.90
CA ASP A 157 -6.16 -4.69 -1.09
C ASP A 157 -7.54 -4.08 -0.88
N THR A 158 -8.33 -3.95 -1.95
CA THR A 158 -9.71 -3.47 -1.89
C THR A 158 -10.61 -4.39 -1.06
N ILE A 159 -10.54 -5.72 -1.25
CA ILE A 159 -11.30 -6.68 -0.43
C ILE A 159 -10.90 -6.55 1.04
N GLY A 160 -9.60 -6.48 1.35
CA GLY A 160 -9.10 -6.31 2.70
C GLY A 160 -9.60 -5.03 3.35
N THR A 161 -9.60 -3.93 2.60
CA THR A 161 -10.14 -2.64 3.04
C THR A 161 -11.64 -2.71 3.26
N PHE A 162 -12.41 -3.35 2.38
CA PHE A 162 -13.85 -3.54 2.56
C PHE A 162 -14.20 -4.39 3.78
N ILE A 163 -13.46 -5.47 4.03
CA ILE A 163 -13.63 -6.28 5.23
C ILE A 163 -13.30 -5.46 6.49
N GLY A 164 -12.19 -4.72 6.47
CA GLY A 164 -11.75 -3.93 7.62
C GLY A 164 -12.65 -2.74 7.94
N THR A 165 -13.11 -2.02 6.92
CA THR A 165 -13.91 -0.80 7.05
C THR A 165 -15.41 -1.07 7.02
N GLY A 166 -15.86 -1.98 6.17
CA GLY A 166 -17.28 -2.28 5.95
C GLY A 166 -17.98 -2.85 7.16
N ARG A 167 -17.27 -3.65 7.96
CA ARG A 167 -17.81 -4.17 9.23
C ARG A 167 -18.03 -3.10 10.27
N ARG A 168 -17.13 -2.12 10.36
CA ARG A 168 -17.29 -0.98 11.29
C ARG A 168 -18.39 -0.04 10.87
N SER A 169 -18.62 0.11 9.58
CA SER A 169 -19.69 0.97 9.05
C SER A 169 -21.07 0.32 9.10
N GLY A 170 -21.14 -1.03 9.16
CA GLY A 170 -22.37 -1.80 8.99
C GLY A 170 -22.94 -1.77 7.57
N ILE A 171 -22.16 -1.32 6.58
CA ILE A 171 -22.56 -1.28 5.16
C ILE A 171 -22.65 -2.68 4.56
N PHE A 172 -21.70 -3.55 4.93
CA PHE A 172 -21.66 -4.94 4.48
C PHE A 172 -22.12 -5.87 5.61
N SER A 173 -23.18 -6.62 5.34
CA SER A 173 -23.69 -7.64 6.25
C SER A 173 -22.85 -8.93 6.15
N GLU A 174 -22.98 -9.84 7.11
CA GLU A 174 -22.37 -11.17 7.00
C GLU A 174 -22.95 -11.97 5.81
N GLU A 175 -24.18 -11.70 5.43
CA GLU A 175 -24.82 -12.27 4.26
C GLU A 175 -24.17 -11.77 2.97
N ASP A 176 -23.81 -10.49 2.87
CA ASP A 176 -23.07 -9.93 1.73
C ASP A 176 -21.70 -10.59 1.57
N GLN A 177 -21.02 -10.91 2.68
CA GLN A 177 -19.73 -11.60 2.65
C GLN A 177 -19.88 -13.07 2.20
N LYS A 178 -20.88 -13.79 2.73
CA LYS A 178 -21.17 -15.15 2.29
C LYS A 178 -21.62 -15.21 0.83
N ALA A 179 -22.36 -14.21 0.39
CA ALA A 179 -22.78 -14.10 -1.00
C ALA A 179 -21.58 -13.93 -1.96
N LEU A 180 -20.50 -13.25 -1.54
CA LEU A 180 -19.26 -13.13 -2.32
C LEU A 180 -18.61 -14.51 -2.56
N GLU A 181 -18.69 -15.42 -1.58
CA GLU A 181 -18.11 -16.76 -1.66
C GLU A 181 -18.98 -17.76 -2.46
N THR A 182 -20.30 -17.57 -2.43
CA THR A 182 -21.25 -18.59 -2.91
C THR A 182 -22.07 -18.19 -4.13
N SER A 183 -22.18 -16.88 -4.43
CA SER A 183 -22.99 -16.41 -5.54
C SER A 183 -22.16 -16.03 -6.76
N THR A 184 -22.70 -16.30 -7.94
CA THR A 184 -22.17 -15.80 -9.22
C THR A 184 -22.89 -14.53 -9.64
N GLY A 185 -22.14 -13.46 -9.97
CA GLY A 185 -22.66 -12.20 -10.49
C GLY A 185 -22.83 -11.11 -9.43
N PHE A 186 -23.36 -9.96 -9.83
CA PHE A 186 -23.51 -8.74 -9.03
C PHE A 186 -24.67 -8.78 -8.02
N LYS A 187 -24.70 -9.79 -7.15
CA LYS A 187 -25.82 -9.97 -6.20
C LYS A 187 -25.58 -9.29 -4.87
N SER A 188 -24.33 -9.31 -4.37
CA SER A 188 -23.99 -8.68 -3.11
C SER A 188 -23.68 -7.19 -3.26
N LYS A 189 -23.81 -6.42 -2.19
CA LYS A 189 -23.34 -5.03 -2.17
C LYS A 189 -21.83 -4.96 -2.34
N MET A 190 -21.12 -5.98 -1.89
CA MET A 190 -19.67 -6.07 -1.99
C MET A 190 -19.22 -6.27 -3.44
N ASP A 191 -19.90 -7.11 -4.24
CA ASP A 191 -19.64 -7.24 -5.67
C ASP A 191 -19.78 -5.91 -6.42
N LYS A 192 -20.85 -5.17 -6.09
CA LYS A 192 -21.10 -3.85 -6.70
C LYS A 192 -20.03 -2.83 -6.31
N ALA A 193 -19.55 -2.89 -5.07
CA ALA A 193 -18.51 -2.00 -4.58
C ALA A 193 -17.16 -2.33 -5.24
N LEU A 194 -16.80 -3.62 -5.37
CA LEU A 194 -15.59 -4.06 -6.09
C LEU A 194 -15.61 -3.64 -7.57
N PHE A 195 -16.77 -3.73 -8.21
CA PHE A 195 -16.91 -3.29 -9.59
C PHE A 195 -16.78 -1.77 -9.74
N ALA A 196 -17.32 -1.01 -8.78
CA ALA A 196 -17.17 0.45 -8.75
C ALA A 196 -15.71 0.87 -8.55
N ASP A 197 -14.97 0.16 -7.70
CA ASP A 197 -13.54 0.35 -7.47
C ASP A 197 -12.72 0.08 -8.74
N ALA A 198 -12.99 -1.03 -9.42
CA ALA A 198 -12.35 -1.38 -10.69
C ALA A 198 -12.61 -0.33 -11.81
N ILE A 199 -13.83 0.21 -11.87
CA ILE A 199 -14.15 1.31 -12.78
C ILE A 199 -13.36 2.57 -12.41
N ALA A 200 -13.29 2.92 -11.12
CA ALA A 200 -12.54 4.08 -10.65
C ALA A 200 -11.05 3.98 -11.00
N THR A 201 -10.45 2.80 -10.78
CA THR A 201 -9.06 2.51 -11.19
C THR A 201 -8.86 2.64 -12.69
N SER A 202 -9.81 2.15 -13.51
CA SER A 202 -9.76 2.28 -14.97
C SER A 202 -9.84 3.74 -15.42
N ILE A 203 -10.71 4.54 -14.81
CA ILE A 203 -10.80 5.98 -15.06
C ILE A 203 -9.52 6.68 -14.63
N GLY A 204 -8.98 6.34 -13.44
CA GLY A 204 -7.72 6.88 -12.95
C GLY A 204 -6.56 6.65 -13.92
N ALA A 205 -6.47 5.46 -14.52
CA ALA A 205 -5.46 5.13 -15.53
C ALA A 205 -5.53 6.05 -16.77
N VAL A 206 -6.74 6.48 -17.19
CA VAL A 206 -6.90 7.46 -18.27
C VAL A 206 -6.32 8.82 -17.89
N PHE A 207 -6.45 9.21 -16.62
CA PHE A 207 -5.83 10.43 -16.09
C PHE A 207 -4.33 10.30 -15.83
N GLY A 208 -3.76 9.11 -15.99
CA GLY A 208 -2.34 8.84 -15.77
C GLY A 208 -1.98 8.68 -14.28
N THR A 209 -2.97 8.36 -13.43
CA THR A 209 -2.72 8.01 -12.02
C THR A 209 -2.33 6.54 -11.89
N SER A 210 -1.71 6.18 -10.75
CA SER A 210 -1.61 4.78 -10.34
C SER A 210 -3.01 4.19 -10.06
N ASN A 211 -3.07 2.92 -9.69
CA ASN A 211 -4.32 2.30 -9.26
C ASN A 211 -5.03 3.14 -8.18
N THR A 212 -6.35 3.23 -8.28
CA THR A 212 -7.20 4.05 -7.41
C THR A 212 -7.99 3.11 -6.49
N THR A 213 -7.29 2.39 -5.62
CA THR A 213 -7.90 1.47 -4.65
C THR A 213 -8.70 2.23 -3.60
N THR A 214 -9.64 1.54 -2.96
CA THR A 214 -10.38 2.11 -1.83
C THR A 214 -9.43 2.42 -0.67
N TYR A 215 -9.41 3.68 -0.23
CA TYR A 215 -8.52 4.16 0.81
C TYR A 215 -8.81 3.53 2.18
N VAL A 216 -7.76 2.99 2.78
CA VAL A 216 -7.80 2.41 4.14
C VAL A 216 -8.08 3.48 5.19
N GLU A 217 -7.64 4.70 4.95
CA GLU A 217 -7.89 5.88 5.77
C GLU A 217 -9.39 6.18 5.93
N SER A 218 -10.25 5.64 5.06
CA SER A 218 -11.71 5.65 5.21
C SER A 218 -12.16 5.07 6.55
N ALA A 219 -11.36 4.18 7.17
CA ALA A 219 -11.61 3.67 8.52
C ALA A 219 -11.71 4.79 9.58
N ALA A 220 -10.91 5.85 9.43
CA ALA A 220 -10.96 7.00 10.32
C ALA A 220 -12.24 7.83 10.12
N GLY A 221 -12.64 8.05 8.85
CA GLY A 221 -13.89 8.72 8.51
C GLY A 221 -15.12 7.96 9.00
N ILE A 222 -15.12 6.65 8.88
CA ILE A 222 -16.18 5.75 9.39
C ILE A 222 -16.22 5.80 10.92
N GLY A 223 -15.07 5.82 11.57
CA GLY A 223 -14.94 5.98 13.02
C GLY A 223 -15.51 7.32 13.52
N ALA A 224 -15.40 8.37 12.70
CA ALA A 224 -16.00 9.68 12.97
C ALA A 224 -17.52 9.76 12.66
N GLY A 225 -18.11 8.69 12.12
CA GLY A 225 -19.56 8.58 11.85
C GLY A 225 -19.95 8.69 10.37
N GLY A 226 -19.00 8.79 9.45
CA GLY A 226 -19.24 8.81 8.00
C GLY A 226 -19.61 7.42 7.47
N ARG A 227 -20.90 7.17 7.18
CA ARG A 227 -21.40 5.83 6.82
C ARG A 227 -22.32 5.82 5.60
N THR A 228 -22.37 6.90 4.85
CA THR A 228 -23.29 7.05 3.72
C THR A 228 -22.55 7.46 2.46
N GLY A 229 -23.15 7.23 1.28
CA GLY A 229 -22.61 7.67 0.00
C GLY A 229 -22.40 9.19 -0.07
N LEU A 230 -23.13 9.99 0.72
CA LEU A 230 -22.89 11.42 0.82
C LEU A 230 -21.50 11.74 1.36
N THR A 231 -20.98 10.94 2.29
CA THR A 231 -19.60 11.07 2.79
C THR A 231 -18.59 10.93 1.65
N SER A 232 -18.79 9.94 0.75
CA SER A 232 -17.92 9.74 -0.40
C SER A 232 -17.99 10.92 -1.39
N VAL A 233 -19.20 11.47 -1.62
CA VAL A 233 -19.35 12.67 -2.47
C VAL A 233 -18.61 13.87 -1.88
N VAL A 234 -18.75 14.12 -0.58
CA VAL A 234 -18.03 15.21 0.12
C VAL A 234 -16.52 14.99 0.04
N THR A 235 -16.06 13.76 0.24
CA THR A 235 -14.63 13.42 0.09
C THR A 235 -14.14 13.69 -1.32
N ALA A 236 -14.87 13.31 -2.35
CA ALA A 236 -14.52 13.58 -3.73
C ALA A 236 -14.44 15.09 -4.02
N LEU A 237 -15.39 15.87 -3.52
CA LEU A 237 -15.36 17.34 -3.67
C LEU A 237 -14.16 17.96 -2.93
N LEU A 238 -13.79 17.43 -1.76
CA LEU A 238 -12.61 17.88 -1.05
C LEU A 238 -11.33 17.51 -1.80
N PHE A 239 -11.23 16.34 -2.42
CA PHE A 239 -10.11 15.99 -3.30
C PHE A 239 -10.00 16.96 -4.48
N LEU A 240 -11.10 17.31 -5.13
CA LEU A 240 -11.11 18.32 -6.17
C LEU A 240 -10.67 19.70 -5.65
N ALA A 241 -11.12 20.09 -4.46
CA ALA A 241 -10.67 21.33 -3.81
C ALA A 241 -9.17 21.28 -3.46
N CYS A 242 -8.60 20.11 -3.15
CA CYS A 242 -7.16 19.95 -2.90
C CYS A 242 -6.30 20.27 -4.13
N ILE A 243 -6.82 20.19 -5.35
CA ILE A 243 -6.11 20.65 -6.54
C ILE A 243 -5.75 22.13 -6.39
N LEU A 244 -6.62 22.92 -5.75
CA LEU A 244 -6.38 24.33 -5.51
C LEU A 244 -5.29 24.59 -4.45
N ILE A 245 -5.06 23.67 -3.54
CA ILE A 245 -4.06 23.77 -2.49
C ILE A 245 -2.87 22.82 -2.69
N ALA A 246 -2.77 22.18 -3.86
CA ALA A 246 -1.72 21.22 -4.16
C ALA A 246 -0.29 21.74 -3.86
N PRO A 247 0.09 23.00 -4.17
CA PRO A 247 1.39 23.54 -3.82
C PRO A 247 1.65 23.58 -2.29
N ILE A 248 0.57 23.74 -1.50
CA ILE A 248 0.64 23.74 -0.03
C ILE A 248 0.72 22.29 0.50
N ALA A 249 -0.01 21.37 -0.12
CA ALA A 249 -0.03 19.97 0.28
C ALA A 249 1.38 19.34 0.20
N GLY A 250 2.21 19.78 -0.76
CA GLY A 250 3.61 19.33 -0.90
C GLY A 250 4.53 19.73 0.27
N ILE A 251 4.10 20.65 1.14
CA ILE A 251 4.88 21.05 2.34
C ILE A 251 4.77 20.00 3.45
N VAL A 252 3.68 19.23 3.47
CA VAL A 252 3.41 18.26 4.54
C VAL A 252 4.46 17.13 4.47
N PRO A 253 5.36 17.00 5.45
CA PRO A 253 6.40 15.99 5.42
C PRO A 253 5.84 14.60 5.70
N SER A 254 6.48 13.56 5.19
CA SER A 254 6.14 12.18 5.52
C SER A 254 6.18 11.89 7.03
N ALA A 255 7.01 12.60 7.77
CA ALA A 255 7.08 12.56 9.24
C ALA A 255 5.74 12.96 9.91
N ALA A 256 4.90 13.77 9.25
CA ALA A 256 3.58 14.17 9.78
C ALA A 256 2.47 13.18 9.36
N THR A 257 2.58 12.54 8.21
CA THR A 257 1.56 11.62 7.69
C THR A 257 1.77 10.15 8.12
N SER A 258 3.01 9.74 8.29
CA SER A 258 3.36 8.37 8.68
C SER A 258 2.77 7.90 10.01
N PRO A 259 2.68 8.74 11.06
CA PRO A 259 1.99 8.39 12.30
C PRO A 259 0.53 7.97 12.09
N VAL A 260 -0.15 8.58 11.13
CA VAL A 260 -1.53 8.24 10.79
C VAL A 260 -1.60 6.83 10.22
N LEU A 261 -0.70 6.47 9.31
CA LEU A 261 -0.63 5.11 8.75
C LEU A 261 -0.35 4.05 9.82
N ILE A 262 0.49 4.36 10.82
CA ILE A 262 0.74 3.46 11.95
C ILE A 262 -0.57 3.21 12.70
N ILE A 263 -1.29 4.25 13.07
CA ILE A 263 -2.54 4.15 13.82
C ILE A 263 -3.65 3.47 13.01
N VAL A 264 -3.78 3.79 11.72
CA VAL A 264 -4.73 3.10 10.83
C VAL A 264 -4.41 1.60 10.79
N GLY A 265 -3.15 1.24 10.67
CA GLY A 265 -2.72 -0.15 10.75
C GLY A 265 -3.13 -0.83 12.06
N VAL A 266 -2.93 -0.15 13.21
CA VAL A 266 -3.38 -0.63 14.53
C VAL A 266 -4.90 -0.82 14.56
N MET A 267 -5.69 0.14 14.03
CA MET A 267 -7.14 0.02 13.96
C MET A 267 -7.61 -1.19 13.15
N MET A 268 -6.86 -1.60 12.13
CA MET A 268 -7.16 -2.76 11.29
C MET A 268 -6.72 -4.09 11.90
N MET A 269 -5.86 -4.08 12.92
CA MET A 269 -5.38 -5.31 13.59
C MET A 269 -6.51 -6.14 14.22
N SER A 270 -7.67 -5.54 14.47
CA SER A 270 -8.85 -6.27 14.95
C SER A 270 -9.27 -7.41 14.01
N SER A 271 -8.88 -7.38 12.74
CA SER A 271 -9.14 -8.46 11.79
C SER A 271 -8.35 -9.75 12.11
N PHE A 272 -7.20 -9.63 12.78
CA PHE A 272 -6.40 -10.80 13.20
C PHE A 272 -7.11 -11.71 14.21
N THR A 273 -8.04 -11.17 15.00
CA THR A 273 -8.81 -11.96 15.97
C THR A 273 -9.75 -12.97 15.34
N LYS A 274 -9.99 -12.86 14.02
CA LYS A 274 -10.87 -13.77 13.29
C LYS A 274 -10.15 -14.99 12.76
N ILE A 275 -8.83 -14.94 12.72
CA ILE A 275 -8.00 -16.08 12.34
C ILE A 275 -7.93 -17.01 13.55
N ASN A 276 -8.28 -18.26 13.35
CA ASN A 276 -8.08 -19.27 14.37
C ASN A 276 -6.60 -19.69 14.43
N TRP A 277 -5.83 -18.99 15.27
CA TRP A 277 -4.39 -19.22 15.43
C TRP A 277 -4.05 -20.57 16.08
N GLU A 278 -5.00 -21.23 16.73
CA GLU A 278 -4.83 -22.58 17.28
C GLU A 278 -4.94 -23.64 16.17
N ASN A 279 -5.64 -23.34 15.08
CA ASN A 279 -5.76 -24.20 13.92
C ASN A 279 -4.63 -23.92 12.91
N LEU A 280 -3.66 -24.82 12.84
CA LEU A 280 -2.51 -24.68 11.92
C LEU A 280 -2.91 -24.55 10.45
N GLU A 281 -4.10 -25.02 10.03
CA GLU A 281 -4.57 -24.88 8.66
C GLU A 281 -4.83 -23.42 8.27
N GLU A 282 -5.29 -22.62 9.23
CA GLU A 282 -5.52 -21.20 9.05
C GLU A 282 -4.31 -20.36 9.45
N ALA A 283 -3.65 -20.76 10.54
CA ALA A 283 -2.53 -20.02 11.11
C ALA A 283 -1.31 -19.98 10.17
N ILE A 284 -0.95 -21.11 9.52
CA ILE A 284 0.22 -21.17 8.64
C ILE A 284 0.08 -20.24 7.43
N PRO A 285 -0.99 -20.31 6.60
CA PRO A 285 -1.15 -19.38 5.49
C PRO A 285 -1.23 -17.92 5.93
N ALA A 286 -1.93 -17.65 7.03
CA ALA A 286 -2.08 -16.29 7.57
C ALA A 286 -0.74 -15.71 8.05
N PHE A 287 0.09 -16.50 8.73
CA PHE A 287 1.42 -16.09 9.17
C PHE A 287 2.31 -15.76 7.99
N PHE A 288 2.47 -16.69 7.04
CA PHE A 288 3.34 -16.48 5.89
C PHE A 288 2.86 -15.31 5.01
N SER A 289 1.54 -15.16 4.79
CA SER A 289 1.00 -14.00 4.09
C SER A 289 1.38 -12.69 4.78
N SER A 290 1.18 -12.60 6.09
CA SER A 290 1.46 -11.38 6.86
C SER A 290 2.94 -11.03 6.89
N VAL A 291 3.80 -12.02 7.13
CA VAL A 291 5.26 -11.83 7.24
C VAL A 291 5.86 -11.44 5.88
N PHE A 292 5.51 -12.16 4.81
CA PHE A 292 6.04 -11.85 3.48
C PHE A 292 5.53 -10.51 2.95
N MET A 293 4.28 -10.14 3.27
CA MET A 293 3.76 -8.81 2.93
C MET A 293 4.51 -7.69 3.64
N GLY A 294 4.78 -7.85 4.93
CA GLY A 294 5.49 -6.86 5.73
C GLY A 294 6.96 -6.77 5.35
N LEU A 295 7.71 -7.86 5.42
CA LEU A 295 9.16 -7.87 5.20
C LEU A 295 9.52 -7.68 3.72
N GLY A 296 8.73 -8.26 2.80
CA GLY A 296 8.93 -8.10 1.36
C GLY A 296 8.45 -6.75 0.82
N TYR A 297 7.80 -5.92 1.67
CA TYR A 297 7.22 -4.63 1.27
C TYR A 297 6.35 -4.73 0.01
N SER A 298 5.66 -5.84 -0.14
CA SER A 298 4.86 -6.18 -1.33
C SER A 298 3.61 -6.95 -0.95
N ILE A 299 2.45 -6.39 -1.30
CA ILE A 299 1.15 -7.03 -1.12
C ILE A 299 1.10 -8.33 -1.93
N SER A 300 1.59 -8.31 -3.17
CA SER A 300 1.59 -9.46 -4.07
C SER A 300 2.38 -10.65 -3.50
N TYR A 301 3.54 -10.40 -2.87
CA TYR A 301 4.33 -11.47 -2.24
C TYR A 301 3.63 -12.07 -1.03
N GLY A 302 2.94 -11.24 -0.25
CA GLY A 302 2.13 -11.72 0.87
C GLY A 302 0.97 -12.61 0.41
N ILE A 303 0.24 -12.17 -0.60
CA ILE A 303 -0.87 -12.94 -1.19
C ILE A 303 -0.35 -14.26 -1.78
N ALA A 304 0.73 -14.21 -2.55
CA ALA A 304 1.36 -15.39 -3.13
C ALA A 304 1.76 -16.41 -2.06
N ALA A 305 2.44 -15.95 -1.00
CA ALA A 305 2.82 -16.82 0.12
C ALA A 305 1.59 -17.44 0.80
N GLY A 306 0.57 -16.64 1.10
CA GLY A 306 -0.68 -17.14 1.69
C GLY A 306 -1.33 -18.22 0.84
N PHE A 307 -1.44 -18.02 -0.47
CA PHE A 307 -2.05 -18.99 -1.38
C PHE A 307 -1.23 -20.27 -1.52
N ILE A 308 0.10 -20.13 -1.65
CA ILE A 308 1.01 -21.28 -1.76
C ILE A 308 0.90 -22.13 -0.50
N PHE A 309 1.05 -21.53 0.70
CA PHE A 309 0.98 -22.28 1.95
C PHE A 309 -0.42 -22.87 2.21
N TYR A 310 -1.50 -22.16 1.84
CA TYR A 310 -2.83 -22.72 1.91
C TYR A 310 -2.98 -23.96 1.03
N CYS A 311 -2.51 -23.93 -0.23
CA CYS A 311 -2.52 -25.07 -1.12
C CYS A 311 -1.67 -26.23 -0.57
N ILE A 312 -0.49 -25.97 -0.01
CA ILE A 312 0.37 -26.96 0.62
C ILE A 312 -0.37 -27.66 1.77
N VAL A 313 -0.98 -26.90 2.67
CA VAL A 313 -1.74 -27.44 3.80
C VAL A 313 -2.89 -28.34 3.31
N LYS A 314 -3.64 -27.91 2.30
CA LYS A 314 -4.74 -28.66 1.72
C LYS A 314 -4.27 -29.93 0.98
N ILE A 315 -3.11 -29.88 0.33
CA ILE A 315 -2.48 -31.07 -0.28
C ILE A 315 -2.09 -32.09 0.81
N CYS A 316 -1.42 -31.64 1.87
CA CYS A 316 -0.99 -32.51 2.98
C CYS A 316 -2.17 -33.21 3.66
N LYS A 317 -3.34 -32.57 3.69
CA LYS A 317 -4.57 -33.17 4.23
C LYS A 317 -5.38 -34.02 3.22
N GLY A 318 -4.94 -34.10 1.98
CA GLY A 318 -5.69 -34.80 0.93
C GLY A 318 -6.97 -34.06 0.47
N GLN A 319 -7.14 -32.82 0.88
CA GLN A 319 -8.32 -31.97 0.61
C GLN A 319 -8.13 -31.00 -0.56
N PHE A 320 -7.15 -31.22 -1.42
CA PHE A 320 -6.87 -30.30 -2.55
C PHE A 320 -8.06 -30.13 -3.52
N LYS A 321 -8.96 -31.12 -3.57
CA LYS A 321 -10.18 -31.03 -4.38
C LYS A 321 -11.13 -29.93 -3.90
N GLU A 322 -11.14 -29.61 -2.60
CA GLU A 322 -11.99 -28.61 -1.98
C GLU A 322 -11.49 -27.16 -2.23
N VAL A 323 -10.23 -27.01 -2.64
CA VAL A 323 -9.67 -25.69 -2.96
C VAL A 323 -10.37 -25.12 -4.19
N HIS A 324 -10.80 -23.85 -4.09
CA HIS A 324 -11.49 -23.19 -5.19
C HIS A 324 -10.60 -23.12 -6.45
N PRO A 325 -11.13 -23.35 -7.66
CA PRO A 325 -10.36 -23.37 -8.91
C PRO A 325 -9.54 -22.09 -9.14
N ILE A 326 -10.11 -20.92 -8.86
CA ILE A 326 -9.44 -19.63 -9.00
C ILE A 326 -8.17 -19.60 -8.14
N LEU A 327 -8.24 -20.06 -6.90
CA LEU A 327 -7.09 -20.09 -5.99
C LEU A 327 -5.99 -21.02 -6.48
N LYS A 328 -6.34 -22.19 -7.05
CA LYS A 328 -5.39 -23.12 -7.67
C LYS A 328 -4.66 -22.46 -8.85
N VAL A 329 -5.42 -21.82 -9.74
CA VAL A 329 -4.86 -21.14 -10.92
C VAL A 329 -3.98 -19.96 -10.47
N SER A 330 -4.44 -19.13 -9.53
CA SER A 330 -3.65 -18.00 -9.00
C SER A 330 -2.36 -18.47 -8.34
N THR A 331 -2.40 -19.56 -7.56
CA THR A 331 -1.20 -20.15 -6.95
C THR A 331 -0.20 -20.61 -8.01
N LEU A 332 -0.69 -21.30 -9.06
CA LEU A 332 0.17 -21.74 -10.17
C LEU A 332 0.82 -20.53 -10.88
N LEU A 333 0.04 -19.49 -11.15
CA LEU A 333 0.54 -18.28 -11.79
C LEU A 333 1.58 -17.55 -10.93
N PHE A 334 1.40 -17.49 -9.61
CA PHE A 334 2.42 -16.93 -8.71
C PHE A 334 3.71 -17.76 -8.71
N LEU A 335 3.60 -19.09 -8.68
CA LEU A 335 4.78 -19.96 -8.79
C LEU A 335 5.52 -19.75 -10.12
N LEU A 336 4.78 -19.67 -11.23
CA LEU A 336 5.35 -19.35 -12.54
C LEU A 336 6.02 -17.97 -12.54
N ASN A 337 5.39 -16.97 -11.93
CA ASN A 337 5.99 -15.64 -11.81
C ASN A 337 7.33 -15.67 -11.07
N PHE A 338 7.42 -16.41 -9.96
CA PHE A 338 8.68 -16.54 -9.22
C PHE A 338 9.75 -17.27 -10.03
N VAL A 339 9.38 -18.30 -10.78
CA VAL A 339 10.31 -19.01 -11.68
C VAL A 339 10.81 -18.08 -12.80
N VAL A 340 9.88 -17.34 -13.43
CA VAL A 340 10.24 -16.39 -14.50
C VAL A 340 11.18 -15.30 -13.97
N LEU A 341 10.88 -14.73 -12.80
CA LEU A 341 11.75 -13.74 -12.18
C LEU A 341 13.13 -14.29 -11.85
N ALA A 342 13.21 -15.54 -11.35
CA ALA A 342 14.48 -16.20 -11.05
C ALA A 342 15.32 -16.54 -12.28
N ILE A 343 14.71 -16.65 -13.46
CA ILE A 343 15.42 -16.91 -14.73
C ILE A 343 15.89 -15.60 -15.37
N ILE A 344 15.13 -14.51 -15.21
CA ILE A 344 15.44 -13.22 -15.86
C ILE A 344 16.45 -12.40 -15.02
N GLN A 345 16.53 -12.60 -13.71
CA GLN A 345 17.55 -11.99 -12.83
C GLN A 345 18.86 -12.77 -12.85
#